data_7fe23a742ccbab14d563d374d3aa156a
#
_entry.id   7fe23a742ccbab14d563d374d3aa156a
#
_cell.length_a   1.000
_cell.length_b   1.000
_cell.length_c   1.000
_cell.angle_alpha   90.00
_cell.angle_beta   90.00
_cell.angle_gamma   90.00
#
_symmetry.space_group_name_H-M   'P 1'
#
loop_
_entity.id
_entity.type
_entity.pdbx_description
1 polymer ?
#
loop_
_entity_poly.entity_id
_entity_poly.type
_entity_poly.pdbx_seq_one_letter_code
_entity_poly.pdbx_strand_id
1 'polypeptide(L)'
;MANSNRSTTPTQDVALLLIRLIIATIFLYHGSQKLFGTFGGPGLKGWHGVIVSMGMPMPWVSAILSACAEFFGGLIFLVGTGLRIIAVPLAINMMVATWVTHGRGFSVLNNGCEYPLCLLVIVVAMFLMGPGRLTLGALFRGVRPGGG
;
A
#
# COMPACT_ATOMS: atom_id res chain seq x y z
N MET A 1 24.94 25.69 -4.29
CA MET A 1 24.19 24.43 -4.13
C MET A 1 22.74 24.73 -4.46
N ALA A 2 22.27 24.31 -5.62
CA ALA A 2 20.93 24.61 -6.11
C ALA A 2 19.90 23.87 -5.26
N ASN A 3 19.10 24.59 -4.50
CA ASN A 3 17.96 24.07 -3.75
C ASN A 3 16.87 23.74 -4.78
N SER A 4 16.95 22.53 -5.34
CA SER A 4 15.95 21.99 -6.25
C SER A 4 14.67 21.70 -5.45
N ASN A 5 13.91 22.73 -5.18
CA ASN A 5 12.53 22.63 -4.71
C ASN A 5 11.74 22.05 -5.89
N ARG A 6 11.73 20.71 -6.06
CA ARG A 6 10.94 20.02 -7.08
C ARG A 6 9.47 20.18 -6.73
N SER A 7 8.89 21.30 -7.11
CA SER A 7 7.45 21.48 -7.11
C SER A 7 6.88 20.60 -8.24
N THR A 8 6.00 19.67 -7.89
CA THR A 8 5.25 18.89 -8.87
C THR A 8 4.39 19.81 -9.73
N THR A 9 4.21 19.47 -11.02
CA THR A 9 3.26 20.17 -11.89
C THR A 9 1.83 19.74 -11.55
N PRO A 10 0.80 20.54 -11.89
CA PRO A 10 -0.59 20.14 -11.67
C PRO A 10 -0.96 18.78 -12.29
N THR A 11 -0.43 18.50 -13.48
CA THR A 11 -0.63 17.20 -14.15
C THR A 11 -0.01 16.05 -13.36
N GLN A 12 1.20 16.25 -12.82
CA GLN A 12 1.84 15.24 -11.97
C GLN A 12 1.07 15.02 -10.66
N ASP A 13 0.51 16.07 -10.07
CA ASP A 13 -0.30 15.94 -8.85
C ASP A 13 -1.57 15.11 -9.10
N VAL A 14 -2.22 15.32 -10.24
CA VAL A 14 -3.38 14.51 -10.63
C VAL A 14 -2.99 13.05 -10.88
N ALA A 15 -1.89 12.80 -11.60
CA ALA A 15 -1.38 11.44 -11.84
C ALA A 15 -1.06 10.71 -10.54
N LEU A 16 -0.36 11.37 -9.60
CA LEU A 16 -0.05 10.82 -8.28
C LEU A 16 -1.32 10.54 -7.45
N LEU A 17 -2.32 11.41 -7.53
CA LEU A 17 -3.60 11.19 -6.87
C LEU A 17 -4.31 9.94 -7.42
N LEU A 18 -4.38 9.77 -8.75
CA LEU A 18 -5.00 8.61 -9.39
C LEU A 18 -4.30 7.30 -8.98
N ILE A 19 -2.97 7.27 -9.02
CA ILE A 19 -2.18 6.12 -8.57
C ILE A 19 -2.47 5.82 -7.09
N ARG A 20 -2.52 6.84 -6.24
CA ARG A 20 -2.83 6.68 -4.82
C ARG A 20 -4.22 6.11 -4.58
N LEU A 21 -5.22 6.59 -5.29
CA LEU A 21 -6.61 6.13 -5.12
C LEU A 21 -6.75 4.66 -5.49
N ILE A 22 -6.17 4.22 -6.61
CA ILE A 22 -6.26 2.80 -6.99
C ILE A 22 -5.48 1.90 -6.03
N ILE A 23 -4.28 2.30 -5.63
CA ILE A 23 -3.46 1.55 -4.66
C ILE A 23 -4.13 1.50 -3.29
N ALA A 24 -4.71 2.61 -2.83
CA ALA A 24 -5.48 2.65 -1.59
C ALA A 24 -6.66 1.66 -1.63
N THR A 25 -7.42 1.67 -2.72
CA THR A 25 -8.56 0.76 -2.92
C THR A 25 -8.12 -0.71 -2.86
N ILE A 26 -7.05 -1.05 -3.56
CA ILE A 26 -6.51 -2.42 -3.58
C ILE A 26 -6.10 -2.88 -2.18
N PHE A 27 -5.29 -2.07 -1.48
CA PHE A 27 -4.80 -2.44 -0.15
C PHE A 27 -5.91 -2.45 0.92
N LEU A 28 -6.86 -1.52 0.86
CA LEU A 28 -8.03 -1.53 1.74
C LEU A 28 -8.89 -2.77 1.51
N TYR A 29 -9.13 -3.14 0.25
CA TYR A 29 -9.88 -4.33 -0.09
C TYR A 29 -9.22 -5.59 0.46
N HIS A 30 -7.95 -5.84 0.13
CA HIS A 30 -7.22 -7.03 0.58
C HIS A 30 -6.93 -7.03 2.09
N GLY A 31 -6.60 -5.89 2.67
CA GLY A 31 -6.39 -5.74 4.10
C GLY A 31 -7.67 -6.02 4.91
N SER A 32 -8.82 -5.51 4.45
CA SER A 32 -10.10 -5.78 5.11
C SER A 32 -10.56 -7.22 4.96
N GLN A 33 -10.29 -7.88 3.83
CA GLN A 33 -10.49 -9.31 3.66
C GLN A 33 -9.71 -10.13 4.69
N LYS A 34 -8.44 -9.78 4.91
CA LYS A 34 -7.54 -10.48 5.84
C LYS A 34 -7.85 -10.20 7.30
N LEU A 35 -8.22 -8.94 7.65
CA LEU A 35 -8.51 -8.57 9.05
C LEU A 35 -9.91 -8.98 9.48
N PHE A 36 -10.90 -8.64 8.67
CA PHE A 36 -12.30 -8.68 9.07
C PHE A 36 -13.12 -9.77 8.35
N GLY A 37 -12.56 -10.41 7.31
CA GLY A 37 -13.29 -11.39 6.51
C GLY A 37 -14.35 -10.76 5.58
N THR A 38 -14.30 -9.45 5.36
CA THR A 38 -15.22 -8.75 4.46
C THR A 38 -15.03 -9.21 3.01
N PHE A 39 -16.01 -8.98 2.16
CA PHE A 39 -15.98 -9.34 0.72
C PHE A 39 -15.64 -10.82 0.46
N GLY A 40 -16.09 -11.72 1.34
CA GLY A 40 -15.79 -13.16 1.23
C GLY A 40 -14.35 -13.53 1.57
N GLY A 41 -13.61 -12.65 2.23
CA GLY A 41 -12.23 -12.88 2.65
C GLY A 41 -12.11 -13.86 3.83
N PRO A 42 -10.89 -14.37 4.11
CA PRO A 42 -10.66 -15.42 5.11
C PRO A 42 -10.78 -14.93 6.55
N GLY A 43 -10.76 -13.63 6.81
CA GLY A 43 -10.57 -13.08 8.13
C GLY A 43 -9.21 -13.45 8.73
N LEU A 44 -8.88 -12.91 9.90
CA LEU A 44 -7.53 -13.06 10.46
C LEU A 44 -7.18 -14.52 10.78
N LYS A 45 -8.15 -15.33 11.24
CA LYS A 45 -7.93 -16.76 11.52
C LYS A 45 -7.66 -17.55 10.23
N GLY A 46 -8.46 -17.33 9.20
CA GLY A 46 -8.26 -17.98 7.90
C GLY A 46 -6.96 -17.54 7.25
N TRP A 47 -6.63 -16.24 7.33
CA TRP A 47 -5.37 -15.73 6.82
C TRP A 47 -4.16 -16.32 7.56
N HIS A 48 -4.24 -16.49 8.88
CA HIS A 48 -3.22 -17.24 9.63
C HIS A 48 -3.02 -18.65 9.08
N GLY A 49 -4.11 -19.39 8.78
CA GLY A 49 -4.04 -20.72 8.16
C GLY A 49 -3.30 -20.70 6.82
N VAL A 50 -3.53 -19.68 5.99
CA VAL A 50 -2.80 -19.47 4.73
C VAL A 50 -1.31 -19.24 4.97
N ILE A 51 -0.96 -18.39 5.95
CA ILE A 51 0.45 -18.12 6.32
C ILE A 51 1.16 -19.38 6.81
N VAL A 52 0.48 -20.24 7.59
CA VAL A 52 0.99 -21.56 8.02
C VAL A 52 1.25 -22.45 6.80
N SER A 53 0.32 -22.53 5.85
CA SER A 53 0.47 -23.36 4.65
C SER A 53 1.61 -22.89 3.72
N MET A 54 1.98 -21.60 3.81
CA MET A 54 3.13 -21.02 3.09
C MET A 54 4.47 -21.28 3.78
N GLY A 55 4.48 -21.91 4.97
CA GLY A 55 5.70 -22.16 5.74
C GLY A 55 6.38 -20.89 6.30
N MET A 56 5.62 -19.80 6.45
CA MET A 56 6.16 -18.53 6.95
C MET A 56 6.52 -18.62 8.44
N PRO A 57 7.64 -17.99 8.85
CA PRO A 57 8.02 -17.96 10.26
C PRO A 57 7.01 -17.15 11.08
N MET A 58 6.85 -17.52 12.35
CA MET A 58 5.95 -16.85 13.32
C MET A 58 4.56 -16.53 12.70
N PRO A 59 3.76 -17.57 12.34
CA PRO A 59 2.60 -17.38 11.46
C PRO A 59 1.58 -16.35 11.93
N TRP A 60 1.31 -16.28 13.25
CA TRP A 60 0.41 -15.25 13.80
C TRP A 60 0.96 -13.83 13.62
N VAL A 61 2.25 -13.63 13.90
CA VAL A 61 2.89 -12.32 13.74
C VAL A 61 2.88 -11.91 12.26
N SER A 62 3.26 -12.82 11.37
CA SER A 62 3.25 -12.58 9.92
C SER A 62 1.84 -12.28 9.40
N ALA A 63 0.81 -12.99 9.88
CA ALA A 63 -0.57 -12.74 9.49
C ALA A 63 -1.06 -11.36 9.94
N ILE A 64 -0.80 -10.97 11.18
CA ILE A 64 -1.21 -9.67 11.72
C ILE A 64 -0.47 -8.54 11.00
N LEU A 65 0.86 -8.63 10.89
CA LEU A 65 1.66 -7.59 10.25
C LEU A 65 1.27 -7.37 8.79
N SER A 66 1.10 -8.45 8.02
CA SER A 66 0.71 -8.33 6.60
C SER A 66 -0.68 -7.72 6.45
N ALA A 67 -1.66 -8.18 7.24
CA ALA A 67 -3.02 -7.68 7.17
C ALA A 67 -3.12 -6.20 7.62
N CYS A 68 -2.43 -5.84 8.71
CA CYS A 68 -2.35 -4.46 9.19
C CYS A 68 -1.59 -3.55 8.22
N ALA A 69 -0.47 -3.99 7.66
CA ALA A 69 0.28 -3.21 6.67
C ALA A 69 -0.59 -2.86 5.46
N GLU A 70 -1.38 -3.80 4.95
CA GLU A 70 -2.28 -3.54 3.82
C GLU A 70 -3.43 -2.62 4.24
N PHE A 71 -4.14 -2.89 5.32
CA PHE A 71 -5.29 -2.09 5.71
C PHE A 71 -4.92 -0.66 6.05
N PHE A 72 -3.99 -0.47 7.00
CA PHE A 72 -3.55 0.87 7.39
C PHE A 72 -2.72 1.55 6.29
N GLY A 73 -1.98 0.76 5.51
CA GLY A 73 -1.30 1.23 4.32
C GLY A 73 -2.27 1.83 3.32
N GLY A 74 -3.34 1.13 3.01
CA GLY A 74 -4.40 1.65 2.14
C GLY A 74 -5.02 2.94 2.66
N LEU A 75 -5.30 3.05 3.97
CA LEU A 75 -5.81 4.29 4.57
C LEU A 75 -4.83 5.46 4.42
N ILE A 76 -3.54 5.22 4.67
CA ILE A 76 -2.51 6.26 4.57
C ILE A 76 -2.28 6.67 3.11
N PHE A 77 -2.33 5.73 2.17
CA PHE A 77 -2.29 6.06 0.74
C PHE A 77 -3.48 6.92 0.32
N LEU A 78 -4.69 6.62 0.83
CA LEU A 78 -5.90 7.40 0.57
C LEU A 78 -5.75 8.84 1.08
N VAL A 79 -5.31 9.00 2.33
CA VAL A 79 -5.12 10.31 2.98
C VAL A 79 -3.94 11.09 2.37
N GLY A 80 -2.87 10.40 1.99
CA GLY A 80 -1.65 10.96 1.40
C GLY A 80 -0.67 11.56 2.41
N THR A 81 -0.98 11.54 3.70
CA THR A 81 -0.08 12.04 4.75
C THR A 81 0.66 10.86 5.40
N GLY A 82 1.99 10.94 5.50
CA GLY A 82 2.80 9.84 6.06
C GLY A 82 3.09 8.70 5.07
N LEU A 83 2.81 8.90 3.78
CA LEU A 83 2.94 7.87 2.73
C LEU A 83 4.32 7.22 2.70
N ARG A 84 5.41 7.99 2.83
CA ARG A 84 6.77 7.44 2.79
C ARG A 84 7.05 6.48 3.95
N ILE A 85 6.47 6.70 5.12
CA ILE A 85 6.67 5.83 6.28
C ILE A 85 5.96 4.49 6.04
N ILE A 86 4.70 4.52 5.62
CA ILE A 86 3.91 3.31 5.41
C ILE A 86 4.31 2.54 4.14
N ALA A 87 4.90 3.20 3.15
CA ALA A 87 5.39 2.56 1.94
C ALA A 87 6.48 1.52 2.23
N VAL A 88 7.27 1.70 3.30
CA VAL A 88 8.32 0.73 3.67
C VAL A 88 7.73 -0.62 4.07
N PRO A 89 6.87 -0.74 5.10
CA PRO A 89 6.26 -2.03 5.45
C PRO A 89 5.40 -2.60 4.33
N LEU A 90 4.72 -1.77 3.52
CA LEU A 90 3.99 -2.24 2.34
C LEU A 90 4.92 -2.84 1.27
N ALA A 91 6.05 -2.20 0.99
CA ALA A 91 7.03 -2.72 0.04
C ALA A 91 7.60 -4.06 0.53
N ILE A 92 7.93 -4.17 1.82
CA ILE A 92 8.38 -5.44 2.42
C ILE A 92 7.30 -6.52 2.27
N ASN A 93 6.03 -6.19 2.57
CA ASN A 93 4.93 -7.13 2.43
C ASN A 93 4.75 -7.60 0.98
N MET A 94 4.82 -6.70 0.01
CA MET A 94 4.72 -7.04 -1.42
C MET A 94 5.94 -7.81 -1.93
N MET A 95 7.13 -7.54 -1.41
CA MET A 95 8.34 -8.30 -1.71
C MET A 95 8.22 -9.75 -1.23
N VAL A 96 7.73 -9.96 -0.01
CA VAL A 96 7.45 -11.30 0.53
C VAL A 96 6.38 -12.00 -0.30
N ALA A 97 5.28 -11.31 -0.63
CA ALA A 97 4.22 -11.86 -1.47
C ALA A 97 4.75 -12.26 -2.86
N THR A 98 5.60 -11.42 -3.48
CA THR A 98 6.25 -11.72 -4.75
C THR A 98 7.12 -12.97 -4.64
N TRP A 99 7.90 -13.09 -3.58
CA TRP A 99 8.76 -14.27 -3.37
C TRP A 99 7.94 -15.54 -3.16
N VAL A 100 6.92 -15.52 -2.33
CA VAL A 100 6.09 -16.70 -2.05
C VAL A 100 5.35 -17.18 -3.30
N THR A 101 4.97 -16.26 -4.19
CA THR A 101 4.19 -16.60 -5.40
C THR A 101 5.05 -16.88 -6.63
N HIS A 102 6.34 -16.48 -6.64
CA HIS A 102 7.18 -16.65 -7.82
C HIS A 102 7.35 -18.11 -8.28
N GLY A 103 7.35 -19.06 -7.34
CA GLY A 103 7.42 -20.50 -7.65
C GLY A 103 6.23 -21.04 -8.46
N ARG A 104 5.14 -20.26 -8.55
CA ARG A 104 3.96 -20.56 -9.38
C ARG A 104 4.07 -19.96 -10.80
N GLY A 105 5.20 -19.32 -11.11
CA GLY A 105 5.44 -18.64 -12.37
C GLY A 105 5.11 -17.14 -12.30
N PHE A 106 5.16 -16.47 -13.44
CA PHE A 106 4.92 -15.02 -13.53
C PHE A 106 3.43 -14.67 -13.56
N SER A 107 2.64 -15.35 -14.41
CA SER A 107 1.26 -14.99 -14.73
C SER A 107 0.31 -15.00 -13.54
N VAL A 108 -0.47 -13.94 -13.39
CA VAL A 108 -1.54 -13.83 -12.38
C VAL A 108 -2.62 -14.89 -12.55
N LEU A 109 -2.84 -15.41 -13.77
CA LEU A 109 -3.81 -16.48 -14.03
C LEU A 109 -3.45 -17.79 -13.33
N ASN A 110 -2.17 -17.99 -13.05
CA ASN A 110 -1.64 -19.14 -12.30
C ASN A 110 -1.35 -18.77 -10.83
N ASN A 111 -1.89 -17.68 -10.33
CA ASN A 111 -1.55 -17.12 -9.01
C ASN A 111 -0.04 -16.85 -8.84
N GLY A 112 0.62 -16.45 -9.92
CA GLY A 112 2.04 -16.10 -9.97
C GLY A 112 2.35 -14.72 -9.42
N CYS A 113 3.60 -14.30 -9.56
CA CYS A 113 4.13 -13.11 -8.90
C CYS A 113 3.86 -11.78 -9.61
N GLU A 114 3.28 -11.78 -10.81
CA GLU A 114 3.00 -10.58 -11.61
C GLU A 114 2.31 -9.47 -10.81
N TYR A 115 1.22 -9.83 -10.12
CA TYR A 115 0.41 -8.86 -9.39
C TYR A 115 1.13 -8.25 -8.18
N PRO A 116 1.67 -9.03 -7.22
CA PRO A 116 2.39 -8.45 -6.10
C PRO A 116 3.67 -7.72 -6.52
N LEU A 117 4.34 -8.13 -7.59
CA LEU A 117 5.49 -7.43 -8.16
C LEU A 117 5.10 -6.05 -8.71
N CYS A 118 3.99 -5.96 -9.44
CA CYS A 118 3.47 -4.68 -9.93
C CYS A 118 3.16 -3.73 -8.77
N LEU A 119 2.48 -4.21 -7.72
CA LEU A 119 2.20 -3.41 -6.53
C LEU A 119 3.47 -2.97 -5.81
N LEU A 120 4.47 -3.85 -5.69
CA LEU A 120 5.79 -3.52 -5.12
C LEU A 120 6.43 -2.35 -5.86
N VAL A 121 6.51 -2.42 -7.19
CA VAL A 121 7.12 -1.37 -8.02
C VAL A 121 6.37 -0.05 -7.85
N ILE A 122 5.04 -0.06 -7.84
CA ILE A 122 4.23 1.15 -7.65
C ILE A 122 4.44 1.74 -6.25
N VAL A 123 4.47 0.93 -5.20
CA VAL A 123 4.71 1.39 -3.82
C VAL A 123 6.09 2.02 -3.69
N VAL A 124 7.13 1.41 -4.29
CA VAL A 124 8.50 1.96 -4.32
C VAL A 124 8.53 3.28 -5.11
N ALA A 125 7.89 3.35 -6.27
CA ALA A 125 7.79 4.58 -7.04
C ALA A 125 7.11 5.71 -6.24
N MET A 126 6.02 5.38 -5.52
CA MET A 126 5.32 6.34 -4.67
C MET A 126 6.15 6.76 -3.44
N PHE A 127 6.97 5.87 -2.89
CA PHE A 127 7.94 6.22 -1.84
C PHE A 127 8.94 7.28 -2.33
N LEU A 128 9.47 7.10 -3.54
CA LEU A 128 10.46 8.00 -4.14
C LEU A 128 9.86 9.35 -4.53
N MET A 129 8.71 9.33 -5.20
CA MET A 129 8.03 10.55 -5.69
C MET A 129 7.31 11.31 -4.55
N GLY A 130 6.81 10.59 -3.56
CA GLY A 130 5.95 11.15 -2.51
C GLY A 130 4.47 11.26 -2.95
N PRO A 131 3.62 11.83 -2.07
CA PRO A 131 2.16 11.83 -2.26
C PRO A 131 1.63 12.86 -3.27
N GLY A 132 2.47 13.76 -3.78
CA GLY A 132 2.01 14.94 -4.51
C GLY A 132 1.41 16.02 -3.59
N ARG A 133 0.85 17.06 -4.18
CA ARG A 133 0.26 18.20 -3.46
C ARG A 133 -1.19 17.96 -3.05
N LEU A 134 -1.92 17.11 -3.79
CA LEU A 134 -3.32 16.80 -3.56
C LEU A 134 -3.47 15.75 -2.44
N THR A 135 -3.33 16.18 -1.18
CA THR A 135 -3.49 15.34 0.02
C THR A 135 -4.55 15.92 0.95
N LEU A 136 -5.20 15.09 1.76
CA LEU A 136 -6.13 15.59 2.78
C LEU A 136 -5.43 16.54 3.77
N GLY A 137 -4.17 16.25 4.13
CA GLY A 137 -3.40 17.13 4.99
C GLY A 137 -3.08 18.51 4.38
N ALA A 138 -3.02 18.62 3.05
CA ALA A 138 -2.90 19.93 2.37
C ALA A 138 -4.22 20.69 2.41
N LEU A 139 -5.35 20.00 2.27
CA LEU A 139 -6.68 20.62 2.34
C LEU A 139 -6.92 21.27 3.70
N PHE A 140 -6.57 20.59 4.80
CA PHE A 140 -6.71 21.13 6.16
C PHE A 140 -5.72 22.29 6.46
N ARG A 141 -4.56 22.33 5.80
CA ARG A 141 -3.60 23.45 5.94
C ARG A 141 -4.05 24.70 5.19
N GLY A 142 -4.81 24.55 4.09
CA GLY A 142 -5.38 25.68 3.33
C GLY A 142 -6.56 26.36 4.01
N VAL A 143 -7.18 25.73 5.01
CA VAL A 143 -8.34 26.22 5.78
C VAL A 143 -7.92 26.92 7.09
N ARG A 144 -6.66 27.35 7.27
CA ARG A 144 -6.34 28.23 8.40
C ARG A 144 -7.07 29.55 8.23
N PRO A 145 -8.03 29.93 9.12
CA PRO A 145 -8.60 31.26 9.12
C PRO A 145 -7.44 32.22 9.35
N GLY A 146 -7.30 33.21 8.48
CA GLY A 146 -6.35 34.28 8.66
C GLY A 146 -6.57 34.88 10.02
N GLY A 147 -5.60 34.76 10.91
CA GLY A 147 -5.56 35.51 12.14
C GLY A 147 -5.36 36.98 11.74
N GLY A 148 -6.39 37.77 11.97
CA GLY A 148 -6.30 39.23 11.97
C GLY A 148 -5.47 39.73 13.16
#